data_e2f61e998abcacd12c877087acc8f8f2
#
_entry.id   e2f61e998abcacd12c877087acc8f8f2
#
_cell.length_a   1.000
_cell.length_b   1.000
_cell.length_c   1.000
_cell.angle_alpha   90.00
_cell.angle_beta   90.00
_cell.angle_gamma   90.00
#
_symmetry.space_group_name_H-M   'P 1'
#
loop_
_entity.id
_entity.type
_entity.pdbx_description
1 polymer ?
#
loop_
_entity_poly.entity_id
_entity_poly.type
_entity_poly.pdbx_seq_one_letter_code
_entity_poly.pdbx_strand_id
1 'polypeptide(L)' 'MIHKYKMNNYNIVLDVNGGAIHVVDDITYNILDLYKEKTLEEIKEVFHEYPAEKIEEAYREIQEMENENLLY' A
#
# COMPACT_ATOMS: atom_id res chain seq x y z
N MET A 1 -3.12 -12.63 -3.67
CA MET A 1 -1.67 -12.43 -3.81
C MET A 1 -1.37 -11.18 -4.62
N ILE A 2 -0.42 -10.40 -4.18
CA ILE A 2 -0.03 -9.17 -4.89
C ILE A 2 1.47 -9.19 -5.18
N HIS A 3 1.82 -8.56 -6.30
CA HIS A 3 3.21 -8.31 -6.66
C HIS A 3 3.45 -6.82 -6.72
N LYS A 4 4.58 -6.39 -6.19
CA LYS A 4 4.99 -4.99 -6.22
C LYS A 4 6.25 -4.85 -7.03
N TYR A 5 6.31 -3.83 -7.88
CA TYR A 5 7.54 -3.53 -8.62
C TYR A 5 7.54 -2.08 -9.08
N LYS A 6 8.71 -1.61 -9.45
CA LYS A 6 8.87 -0.24 -9.96
C LYS A 6 9.24 -0.31 -11.44
N MET A 7 8.59 0.52 -12.24
CA MET A 7 8.90 0.61 -13.65
C MET A 7 8.75 2.05 -14.11
N ASN A 8 9.78 2.61 -14.75
CA ASN A 8 9.77 3.98 -15.27
C ASN A 8 9.36 5.02 -14.21
N ASN A 9 9.85 4.85 -12.98
CA ASN A 9 9.55 5.72 -11.84
C ASN A 9 8.13 5.60 -11.30
N TYR A 10 7.39 4.59 -11.76
CA TYR A 10 6.05 4.30 -11.23
C TYR A 10 6.13 3.15 -10.25
N ASN A 11 5.37 3.27 -9.16
CA ASN A 11 5.23 2.19 -8.19
C ASN A 11 3.99 1.41 -8.55
N ILE A 12 4.18 0.17 -8.97
CA ILE A 12 3.10 -0.65 -9.50
C ILE A 12 2.75 -1.78 -8.54
N VAL A 13 1.47 -1.97 -8.31
CA VAL A 13 0.95 -3.07 -7.50
C VAL A 13 0.02 -3.88 -8.38
N LEU A 14 0.35 -5.16 -8.55
CA LEU A 14 -0.43 -6.07 -9.38
C LEU A 14 -1.15 -7.07 -8.49
N ASP A 15 -2.47 -7.12 -8.61
CA ASP A 15 -3.28 -8.15 -7.98
C ASP A 15 -3.35 -9.34 -8.93
N VAL A 16 -2.62 -10.39 -8.60
CA VAL A 16 -2.50 -11.57 -9.45
C VAL A 16 -3.84 -12.29 -9.62
N ASN A 17 -4.64 -12.33 -8.56
CA ASN A 17 -5.92 -13.05 -8.61
C ASN A 17 -6.98 -12.31 -9.42
N GLY A 18 -7.04 -10.99 -9.26
CA GLY A 18 -8.03 -10.20 -9.97
C GLY A 18 -7.56 -9.62 -11.28
N GLY A 19 -6.24 -9.64 -11.52
CA GLY A 19 -5.67 -9.04 -12.71
C GLY A 19 -5.65 -7.53 -12.70
N ALA A 20 -5.92 -6.91 -11.56
CA ALA A 20 -5.94 -5.45 -11.45
C ALA A 20 -4.53 -4.89 -11.28
N ILE A 21 -4.29 -3.76 -11.92
CA ILE A 21 -3.01 -3.05 -11.82
C ILE A 21 -3.27 -1.69 -11.18
N HIS A 22 -2.51 -1.37 -10.14
CA HIS A 22 -2.61 -0.09 -9.44
C HIS A 22 -1.29 0.65 -9.49
N VAL A 23 -1.35 1.95 -9.71
CA VAL A 23 -0.18 2.82 -9.59
C VAL A 23 -0.35 3.61 -8.30
N VAL A 24 0.62 3.50 -7.40
CA VAL A 24 0.52 4.11 -6.07
C VAL A 24 1.74 5.01 -5.80
N ASP A 25 1.62 5.86 -4.79
CA ASP A 25 2.74 6.69 -4.40
C ASP A 25 3.76 5.92 -3.56
N ASP A 26 4.90 6.55 -3.25
CA ASP A 26 5.97 5.90 -2.51
C ASP A 26 5.54 5.44 -1.13
N ILE A 27 4.76 6.25 -0.44
CA ILE A 27 4.32 5.92 0.92
C ILE A 27 3.43 4.69 0.89
N THR A 28 2.44 4.67 0.01
CA THR A 28 1.53 3.53 -0.14
C THR A 28 2.31 2.27 -0.51
N TYR A 29 3.24 2.40 -1.45
CA TYR A 29 4.07 1.29 -1.89
C TYR A 29 4.87 0.69 -0.73
N ASN A 30 5.46 1.55 0.10
CA ASN A 30 6.28 1.11 1.21
C ASN A 30 5.49 0.49 2.34
N ILE A 31 4.34 1.05 2.68
CA ILE A 31 3.55 0.50 3.80
C ILE A 31 2.75 -0.74 3.42
N LEU A 32 2.58 -0.99 2.13
CA LEU A 32 1.80 -2.14 1.67
C LEU A 32 2.34 -3.47 2.19
N ASP A 33 3.66 -3.60 2.29
CA ASP A 33 4.29 -4.81 2.83
C ASP A 33 3.90 -5.08 4.28
N LEU A 34 3.62 -4.02 5.03
CA LEU A 34 3.31 -4.12 6.45
C LEU A 34 1.81 -4.10 6.74
N TYR A 35 1.01 -3.81 5.74
CA TYR A 35 -0.42 -3.59 5.91
C TYR A 35 -1.13 -4.76 6.60
N LYS A 36 -0.84 -5.97 6.19
CA LYS A 36 -1.46 -7.17 6.76
C LYS A 36 -0.82 -7.63 8.04
N GLU A 37 0.44 -7.30 8.25
CA GLU A 37 1.22 -7.81 9.38
C GLU A 37 1.20 -6.90 10.59
N LYS A 38 0.99 -5.60 10.39
CA LYS A 38 1.09 -4.60 11.44
C LYS A 38 -0.14 -3.70 11.48
N THR A 39 -0.39 -3.16 12.67
CA THR A 39 -1.46 -2.17 12.83
C THR A 39 -1.01 -0.82 12.29
N LEU A 40 -1.96 0.09 12.12
CA LEU A 40 -1.64 1.45 11.68
C LEU A 40 -0.64 2.13 12.61
N GLU A 41 -0.80 1.95 13.92
CA GLU A 41 0.11 2.55 14.91
C GLU A 41 1.53 2.02 14.75
N GLU A 42 1.66 0.72 14.51
CA GLU A 42 2.97 0.10 14.29
C GLU A 42 3.62 0.58 13.00
N ILE A 43 2.82 0.77 11.96
CA ILE A 43 3.33 1.28 10.69
C ILE A 43 3.84 2.71 10.87
N LYS A 44 3.14 3.53 11.64
CA LYS A 44 3.59 4.90 11.93
C LYS A 44 4.93 4.92 12.64
N GLU A 45 5.17 3.96 13.53
CA GLU A 45 6.44 3.85 14.23
C GLU A 45 7.58 3.45 13.29
N VAL A 46 7.32 2.51 12.40
CA VAL A 46 8.33 2.05 11.44
C VAL A 46 8.72 3.18 10.47
N PHE A 47 7.74 3.91 10.00
CA PHE A 47 7.97 5.00 9.04
C PHE A 47 7.81 6.37 9.70
N HIS A 48 8.47 6.54 10.84
CA HIS A 48 8.38 7.80 11.60
C HIS A 48 8.89 9.03 10.83
N GLU A 49 9.63 8.82 9.78
CA GLU A 49 10.12 9.89 8.92
C GLU A 49 9.03 10.52 8.05
N TYR A 50 7.91 9.81 7.86
CA TYR A 50 6.78 10.34 7.11
C TYR A 50 5.79 11.02 8.06
N PRO A 51 5.11 12.08 7.60
CA PRO A 51 4.03 12.66 8.40
C PRO A 51 2.94 11.64 8.67
N ALA A 52 2.44 11.61 9.90
CA ALA A 52 1.40 10.66 10.29
C ALA A 52 0.17 10.76 9.39
N GLU A 53 -0.20 11.97 9.00
CA GLU A 53 -1.34 12.19 8.09
C GLU A 53 -1.18 11.48 6.76
N LYS A 54 0.03 11.45 6.24
CA LYS A 54 0.31 10.80 4.95
C LYS A 54 0.22 9.29 5.08
N ILE A 55 0.68 8.75 6.20
CA ILE A 55 0.59 7.31 6.45
C ILE A 55 -0.87 6.90 6.61
N GLU A 56 -1.66 7.68 7.33
CA GLU A 56 -3.09 7.40 7.50
C GLU A 56 -3.83 7.45 6.17
N GLU A 57 -3.49 8.41 5.32
CA GLU A 57 -4.09 8.55 4.00
C GLU A 57 -3.78 7.34 3.12
N ALA A 58 -2.51 6.92 3.10
CA ALA A 58 -2.08 5.75 2.34
C ALA A 58 -2.72 4.47 2.87
N TYR A 59 -2.81 4.33 4.18
CA TYR A 59 -3.45 3.19 4.80
C TYR A 59 -4.93 3.09 4.38
N ARG A 60 -5.60 4.23 4.35
CA ARG A 60 -7.00 4.29 3.94
C ARG A 60 -7.18 3.89 2.47
N GLU A 61 -6.26 4.32 1.61
CA GLU A 61 -6.30 3.92 0.20
C GLU A 61 -6.20 2.42 0.04
N ILE A 62 -5.31 1.79 0.80
CA ILE A 62 -5.15 0.33 0.76
C ILE A 62 -6.42 -0.35 1.26
N GLN A 63 -7.04 0.18 2.32
CA GLN A 63 -8.30 -0.36 2.83
C GLN A 63 -9.41 -0.29 1.78
N GLU A 64 -9.48 0.80 1.05
CA GLU A 64 -10.48 0.95 -0.01
C GLU A 64 -10.28 -0.06 -1.13
N MET A 65 -9.02 -0.28 -1.52
CA MET A 65 -8.72 -1.29 -2.53
C MET A 65 -9.09 -2.69 -2.05
N GLU A 66 -8.84 -2.99 -0.79
CA GLU A 66 -9.20 -4.28 -0.21
C GLU A 66 -10.71 -4.47 -0.16
N ASN A 67 -11.45 -3.43 0.26
CA ASN A 67 -12.89 -3.48 0.37
C ASN A 67 -13.58 -3.64 -0.97
N GLU A 68 -12.98 -3.15 -2.03
CA GLU A 68 -13.52 -3.28 -3.38
C GLU A 68 -13.08 -4.58 -4.05
N ASN A 69 -12.40 -5.43 -3.32
CA ASN A 69 -11.85 -6.70 -3.82
C ASN A 69 -10.84 -6.51 -4.95
N LEU A 70 -10.18 -5.36 -4.98
CA LEU A 70 -9.14 -5.08 -5.96
C LEU A 70 -7.75 -5.47 -5.45
N LEU A 71 -7.67 -5.92 -4.19
CA LEU A 71 -6.41 -6.28 -3.55
C LEU A 71 -6.70 -7.45 -2.61
N TYR A 72 -5.82 -8.42 -2.56
CA TYR A 72 -5.95 -9.66 -1.75
C TYR A 72 -7.16 -10.50 -2.18
#